data_6e925118744a38a7ea6e480719c63c9f
#
_entry.id   6e925118744a38a7ea6e480719c63c9f
#
_cell.length_a   1.000
_cell.length_b   1.000
_cell.length_c   1.000
_cell.angle_alpha   90.00
_cell.angle_beta   90.00
_cell.angle_gamma   90.00
#
_symmetry.space_group_name_H-M   'P 1'
#
loop_
_entity.id
_entity.type
_entity.pdbx_description
1 polymer ?
#
loop_
_entity_poly.entity_id
_entity_poly.type
_entity_poly.pdbx_seq_one_letter_code
_entity_poly.pdbx_strand_id
1 'polypeptide(L)'
;MTYDMPTLMFLDRPDGSKIAYNAIPRKQTATPNEQKPGIVFLGGFMSDMTGTKATHFEEHCARRGLAYTRFDYSGHGQSSGRFADGTIGQWAKDAIAV
;
A
#
# COMPACT_ATOMS: atom_id res chain seq x y z
N MET A 1 -8.59 5.05 -20.12
CA MET A 1 -7.85 6.16 -19.50
C MET A 1 -6.70 5.59 -18.68
N THR A 2 -5.50 6.03 -18.95
CA THR A 2 -4.34 5.63 -18.19
C THR A 2 -4.18 6.54 -16.98
N TYR A 3 -3.72 6.01 -15.88
CA TYR A 3 -3.36 6.78 -14.69
C TYR A 3 -1.83 6.84 -14.57
N ASP A 4 -1.36 7.85 -13.87
CA ASP A 4 0.08 7.95 -13.59
C ASP A 4 0.47 6.87 -12.58
N MET A 5 1.52 6.12 -12.92
CA MET A 5 2.04 5.10 -12.00
C MET A 5 2.54 5.78 -10.72
N PRO A 6 2.14 5.27 -9.56
CA PRO A 6 2.60 5.87 -8.31
C PRO A 6 4.11 5.64 -8.14
N THR A 7 4.77 6.66 -7.57
CA THR A 7 6.18 6.56 -7.22
C THR A 7 6.33 5.73 -5.96
N LEU A 8 7.38 4.91 -5.90
CA LEU A 8 7.74 4.19 -4.68
C LEU A 8 8.05 5.19 -3.57
N MET A 9 7.37 5.07 -2.44
CA MET A 9 7.52 5.95 -1.30
C MET A 9 7.88 5.13 -0.06
N PHE A 10 8.43 5.80 0.93
CA PHE A 10 8.82 5.16 2.19
C PHE A 10 8.22 5.91 3.37
N LEU A 11 7.55 5.16 4.25
CA LEU A 11 7.04 5.68 5.51
C LEU A 11 8.09 5.44 6.59
N ASP A 12 8.55 6.53 7.22
CA ASP A 12 9.52 6.43 8.31
C ASP A 12 8.83 5.95 9.59
N ARG A 13 9.48 5.02 10.28
CA ARG A 13 8.99 4.49 11.54
C ARG A 13 9.83 5.04 12.70
N PRO A 14 9.26 5.11 13.93
CA PRO A 14 9.99 5.64 15.09
C PRO A 14 11.31 4.94 15.39
N ASP A 15 11.45 3.66 15.03
CA ASP A 15 12.68 2.88 15.25
C ASP A 15 13.73 3.10 14.16
N GLY A 16 13.47 3.99 13.20
CA GLY A 16 14.39 4.26 12.09
C GLY A 16 14.18 3.37 10.88
N SER A 17 13.29 2.38 10.96
CA SER A 17 12.97 1.53 9.81
C SER A 17 12.04 2.25 8.84
N LYS A 18 11.89 1.69 7.64
CA LYS A 18 11.07 2.27 6.58
C LYS A 18 10.15 1.21 5.99
N ILE A 19 8.90 1.61 5.74
CA ILE A 19 7.92 0.78 5.06
C ILE A 19 7.73 1.31 3.65
N ALA A 20 8.01 0.49 2.65
CA ALA A 20 7.81 0.85 1.25
C ALA A 20 6.33 0.75 0.88
N TYR A 21 5.82 1.77 0.20
CA TYR A 21 4.43 1.76 -0.23
C TYR A 21 4.23 2.55 -1.52
N ASN A 22 3.14 2.23 -2.20
CA ASN A 22 2.62 3.00 -3.30
C ASN A 22 1.18 3.38 -2.97
N ALA A 23 0.82 4.63 -3.24
CA ALA A 23 -0.54 5.11 -3.00
C ALA A 23 -1.02 5.93 -4.18
N ILE A 24 -2.27 5.69 -4.58
CA ILE A 24 -2.95 6.56 -5.52
C ILE A 24 -4.06 7.31 -4.79
N PRO A 25 -4.20 8.62 -5.04
CA PRO A 25 -5.21 9.41 -4.35
C PRO A 25 -6.61 9.15 -4.91
N ARG A 26 -7.59 9.48 -4.10
CA ARG A 26 -8.97 9.47 -4.57
C ARG A 26 -9.15 10.56 -5.63
N LYS A 27 -9.83 10.20 -6.72
CA LYS A 27 -10.17 11.18 -7.73
C LYS A 27 -11.28 12.08 -7.20
N GLN A 28 -11.12 13.39 -7.36
CA GLN A 28 -12.15 14.33 -6.96
C GLN A 28 -13.39 14.15 -7.82
N THR A 29 -14.55 14.10 -7.17
CA THR A 29 -15.83 14.03 -7.86
C THR A 29 -16.52 15.39 -7.81
N ALA A 30 -17.41 15.64 -8.76
CA ALA A 30 -18.17 16.88 -8.80
C ALA A 30 -19.19 17.01 -7.65
N THR A 31 -19.52 15.90 -6.99
CA THR A 31 -20.45 15.87 -5.87
C THR A 31 -19.71 15.59 -4.56
N PRO A 32 -19.61 16.59 -3.64
CA PRO A 32 -18.84 16.43 -2.41
C PRO A 32 -19.35 15.32 -1.50
N ASN A 33 -20.58 14.85 -1.66
CA ASN A 33 -21.19 13.85 -0.80
C ASN A 33 -20.92 12.40 -1.25
N GLU A 34 -20.31 12.21 -2.41
CA GLU A 34 -19.99 10.87 -2.91
C GLU A 34 -18.56 10.49 -2.51
N GLN A 35 -18.32 10.38 -1.19
CA GLN A 35 -17.03 9.94 -0.71
C GLN A 35 -16.99 8.42 -0.73
N LYS A 36 -16.18 7.88 -1.62
CA LYS A 36 -15.92 6.45 -1.66
C LYS A 36 -14.78 6.12 -0.69
N PRO A 37 -14.85 4.96 -0.02
CA PRO A 37 -13.78 4.57 0.89
C PRO A 37 -12.48 4.32 0.14
N GLY A 38 -11.36 4.52 0.84
CA GLY A 38 -10.06 4.09 0.35
C GLY A 38 -9.89 2.59 0.57
N ILE A 39 -9.01 1.99 -0.22
CA ILE A 39 -8.70 0.57 -0.14
C ILE A 39 -7.22 0.41 0.17
N VAL A 40 -6.90 -0.46 1.14
CA VAL A 40 -5.53 -0.84 1.46
C VAL A 40 -5.39 -2.33 1.18
N PHE A 41 -4.40 -2.70 0.38
CA PHE A 41 -4.12 -4.10 0.07
C PHE A 41 -3.15 -4.67 1.10
N LEU A 42 -3.59 -5.70 1.80
CA LEU A 42 -2.77 -6.43 2.75
C LEU A 42 -2.24 -7.69 2.07
N GLY A 43 -0.96 -7.69 1.75
CA GLY A 43 -0.32 -8.80 1.05
C GLY A 43 -0.24 -10.06 1.89
N GLY A 44 -0.01 -11.19 1.23
CA GLY A 44 0.16 -12.46 1.90
C GLY A 44 1.55 -12.61 2.51
N PHE A 45 1.70 -13.66 3.31
CA PHE A 45 2.96 -14.06 3.92
C PHE A 45 4.02 -14.31 2.84
N MET A 46 5.20 -13.74 3.01
CA MET A 46 6.32 -13.81 2.07
C MET A 46 6.04 -13.22 0.69
N SER A 47 4.99 -12.42 0.56
CA SER A 47 4.66 -11.72 -0.69
C SER A 47 5.21 -10.29 -0.64
N ASP A 48 5.18 -9.63 -1.81
CA ASP A 48 5.46 -8.22 -1.88
C ASP A 48 4.31 -7.48 -2.59
N MET A 49 4.39 -6.14 -2.60
CA MET A 49 3.33 -5.30 -3.16
C MET A 49 3.34 -5.26 -4.69
N THR A 50 4.28 -5.92 -5.34
CA THR A 50 4.38 -5.94 -6.81
C THR A 50 3.67 -7.15 -7.42
N GLY A 51 3.05 -7.99 -6.60
CA GLY A 51 2.34 -9.17 -7.06
C GLY A 51 1.17 -8.84 -7.97
N THR A 52 0.76 -9.82 -8.76
CA THR A 52 -0.30 -9.66 -9.77
C THR A 52 -1.60 -9.14 -9.17
N LYS A 53 -1.99 -9.66 -8.03
CA LYS A 53 -3.25 -9.28 -7.38
C LYS A 53 -3.20 -7.82 -6.92
N ALA A 54 -2.09 -7.40 -6.29
CA ALA A 54 -1.94 -6.04 -5.80
C ALA A 54 -1.98 -5.02 -6.94
N THR A 55 -1.27 -5.28 -8.03
CA THR A 55 -1.22 -4.37 -9.18
C THR A 55 -2.52 -4.37 -9.96
N HIS A 56 -3.20 -5.50 -10.06
CA HIS A 56 -4.50 -5.58 -10.72
C HIS A 56 -5.57 -4.76 -9.99
N PHE A 57 -5.61 -4.84 -8.66
CA PHE A 57 -6.52 -4.01 -7.86
C PHE A 57 -6.21 -2.53 -7.98
N GLU A 58 -4.94 -2.17 -8.13
CA GLU A 58 -4.56 -0.77 -8.34
C GLU A 58 -5.18 -0.20 -9.62
N GLU A 59 -5.09 -0.93 -10.73
CA GLU A 59 -5.72 -0.53 -11.98
C GLU A 59 -7.22 -0.36 -11.84
N HIS A 60 -7.86 -1.30 -11.15
CA HIS A 60 -9.30 -1.25 -10.91
C HIS A 60 -9.67 -0.01 -10.11
N CYS A 61 -8.95 0.28 -9.03
CA CYS A 61 -9.20 1.45 -8.20
C CYS A 61 -8.94 2.75 -8.95
N ALA A 62 -7.87 2.79 -9.76
CA ALA A 62 -7.54 3.96 -10.56
C ALA A 62 -8.68 4.30 -11.54
N ARG A 63 -9.22 3.28 -12.21
CA ARG A 63 -10.32 3.48 -13.15
C ARG A 63 -11.60 3.95 -12.48
N ARG A 64 -11.81 3.58 -11.22
CA ARG A 64 -13.00 3.95 -10.45
C ARG A 64 -12.82 5.20 -9.59
N GLY A 65 -11.64 5.80 -9.61
CA GLY A 65 -11.36 7.00 -8.81
C GLY A 65 -11.27 6.73 -7.33
N LEU A 66 -10.94 5.50 -6.92
CA LEU A 66 -10.78 5.12 -5.52
C LEU A 66 -9.34 5.31 -5.08
N ALA A 67 -9.14 5.79 -3.85
CA ALA A 67 -7.82 5.79 -3.24
C ALA A 67 -7.40 4.34 -2.97
N TYR A 68 -6.13 4.02 -3.26
CA TYR A 68 -5.63 2.66 -3.10
C TYR A 68 -4.18 2.72 -2.63
N THR A 69 -3.86 1.95 -1.61
CA THR A 69 -2.51 1.84 -1.07
C THR A 69 -2.11 0.38 -1.02
N ARG A 70 -0.91 0.08 -1.50
CA ARG A 70 -0.26 -1.21 -1.34
C ARG A 70 1.10 -0.98 -0.71
N PHE A 71 1.57 -1.93 0.06
CA PHE A 71 2.82 -1.76 0.79
C PHE A 71 3.50 -3.11 1.03
N ASP A 72 4.78 -3.03 1.40
CA ASP A 72 5.55 -4.19 1.83
C ASP A 72 5.66 -4.17 3.36
N TYR A 73 5.31 -5.27 4.00
CA TYR A 73 5.56 -5.43 5.43
C TYR A 73 7.06 -5.37 5.73
N SER A 74 7.41 -5.07 6.97
CA SER A 74 8.80 -5.16 7.44
C SER A 74 9.40 -6.51 7.03
N GLY A 75 10.62 -6.49 6.50
CA GLY A 75 11.31 -7.69 6.05
C GLY A 75 10.83 -8.27 4.73
N HIS A 76 9.91 -7.57 4.03
CA HIS A 76 9.40 -7.97 2.72
C HIS A 76 9.74 -6.92 1.67
N GLY A 77 9.92 -7.34 0.44
CA GLY A 77 10.12 -6.46 -0.70
C GLY A 77 11.14 -5.35 -0.46
N GLN A 78 10.71 -4.11 -0.61
CA GLN A 78 11.57 -2.93 -0.48
C GLN A 78 11.59 -2.33 0.94
N SER A 79 10.79 -2.87 1.85
CA SER A 79 10.78 -2.40 3.23
C SER A 79 12.02 -2.85 3.99
N SER A 80 12.36 -2.09 5.06
CA SER A 80 13.50 -2.39 5.91
C SER A 80 13.33 -3.70 6.68
N GLY A 81 14.45 -4.25 7.13
CA GLY A 81 14.45 -5.42 8.00
C GLY A 81 14.64 -6.71 7.25
N ARG A 82 14.73 -7.79 8.02
CA ARG A 82 14.91 -9.14 7.50
C ARG A 82 13.65 -9.94 7.77
N PHE A 83 13.21 -10.71 6.79
CA PHE A 83 12.02 -11.55 6.93
C PHE A 83 12.09 -12.45 8.17
N ALA A 84 13.25 -13.03 8.41
CA ALA A 84 13.44 -13.95 9.54
C ALA A 84 13.23 -13.30 10.91
N ASP A 85 13.38 -11.98 11.00
CA ASP A 85 13.22 -11.24 12.26
C ASP A 85 11.78 -10.74 12.46
N GLY A 86 10.90 -10.96 11.49
CA GLY A 86 9.53 -10.47 11.55
C GLY A 86 8.62 -11.32 12.41
N THR A 87 7.56 -10.69 12.91
CA THR A 87 6.51 -11.35 13.66
C THR A 87 5.16 -10.88 13.13
N ILE A 88 4.12 -11.68 13.36
CA ILE A 88 2.75 -11.29 12.97
C ILE A 88 2.35 -9.99 13.67
N GLY A 89 2.74 -9.81 14.93
CA GLY A 89 2.46 -8.58 15.68
C GLY A 89 3.10 -7.37 15.04
N GLN A 90 4.33 -7.48 14.57
CA GLN A 90 5.02 -6.38 13.87
C GLN A 90 4.34 -6.07 12.54
N TRP A 91 3.97 -7.09 11.79
CA TRP A 91 3.31 -6.88 10.49
C TRP A 91 1.92 -6.24 10.66
N ALA A 92 1.20 -6.58 11.73
CA ALA A 92 -0.05 -5.91 12.05
C ALA A 92 0.18 -4.42 12.35
N LYS A 93 1.24 -4.07 13.07
CA LYS A 93 1.59 -2.67 13.33
C LYS A 93 1.95 -1.94 12.03
N ASP A 94 2.63 -2.60 11.10
CA ASP A 94 2.94 -2.03 9.79
C ASP A 94 1.66 -1.66 9.04
N ALA A 95 0.67 -2.55 9.03
CA ALA A 95 -0.60 -2.32 8.38
C ALA A 95 -1.35 -1.13 9.00
N ILE A 96 -1.31 -1.02 10.32
CA ILE A 96 -1.96 0.09 11.03
C ILE A 96 -1.25 1.42 10.71
N ALA A 97 0.08 1.40 10.57
CA ALA A 97 0.85 2.61 10.30
C ALA A 97 0.61 3.15 8.89
N VAL A 98 0.42 2.25 7.93
CA VAL A 98 0.14 2.64 6.57
C VAL A 98 -1.31 3.10 6.43
#